data_e097c8315a7ee632e569d3e7b27d56a1
#
_entry.id   e097c8315a7ee632e569d3e7b27d56a1
#
_cell.length_a   1.000
_cell.length_b   1.000
_cell.length_c   1.000
_cell.angle_alpha   90.00
_cell.angle_beta   90.00
_cell.angle_gamma   90.00
#
_symmetry.space_group_name_H-M   'P 1'
#
loop_
_entity.id
_entity.type
_entity.pdbx_description
1 polymer ?
#
loop_
_entity_poly.entity_id
_entity_poly.type
_entity_poly.pdbx_seq_one_letter_code
_entity_poly.pdbx_strand_id
1 'polypeptide(L)'
;MRDLYQSQRAMRNMRQAAMQRGVIAILDVGSSKIACLVLRFDGPEQFGDNDGVGSMAGQSSFRVIGAATTRSRGVRFGEVDAMAETERAIRTAVQAAQKMANVRVDHVIACFSGGRPRSYGLDGQVEVQGTVVTEADIGRVLAECEVPAFGEGREVLHAQPINFALDHRSGLADPRGQIGHSLATDIHLLTVEDTVIENLLYCIKRCDLELAGLASSAYASGISALVEDEQELGAACIDMGGGATGISIFMRKHMIYSDSVRMGGDHVTSDISMGLQVAPAMAERIKTFYGGVLATGMDDREMIEVGSDTGDWERDRRTVSRAELIGIMRPRVEEILEEVRMRLDAAGFEHLPSQQIVLTGGGSQIPGLDGLASKILGQHVRLGRPLRVQGLPQAATGAAFSAAVGLSLFAANPQDEWWDFDIPAEKYPARSFKRAVRWFKENW
;
A
#
# COMPACT_ATOMS: atom_id res chain seq x y z
N MET A 1 -19.28 -11.47 7.50
CA MET A 1 -18.27 -12.50 7.12
C MET A 1 -18.68 -13.32 5.90
N ARG A 2 -19.78 -14.08 5.87
CA ARG A 2 -20.15 -14.90 4.68
C ARG A 2 -20.24 -14.08 3.40
N ASP A 3 -20.80 -12.92 3.50
CA ASP A 3 -21.02 -12.03 2.35
C ASP A 3 -19.71 -11.32 1.93
N LEU A 4 -18.84 -10.92 2.89
CA LEU A 4 -17.48 -10.45 2.60
C LEU A 4 -16.67 -11.53 1.89
N TYR A 5 -16.69 -12.75 2.42
CA TYR A 5 -16.05 -13.91 1.80
C TYR A 5 -16.47 -14.09 0.33
N GLN A 6 -17.78 -14.01 0.06
CA GLN A 6 -18.29 -14.13 -1.30
C GLN A 6 -17.85 -12.98 -2.20
N SER A 7 -17.85 -11.75 -1.69
CA SER A 7 -17.45 -10.55 -2.45
C SER A 7 -15.95 -10.58 -2.77
N GLN A 8 -15.10 -10.91 -1.80
CA GLN A 8 -13.66 -11.02 -2.01
C GLN A 8 -13.30 -12.18 -2.95
N ARG A 9 -13.99 -13.31 -2.82
CA ARG A 9 -13.83 -14.45 -3.74
C ARG A 9 -14.28 -14.11 -5.17
N ALA A 10 -15.32 -13.30 -5.32
CA ALA A 10 -15.76 -12.81 -6.63
C ALA A 10 -14.71 -11.88 -7.27
N MET A 11 -14.11 -10.96 -6.50
CA MET A 11 -13.01 -10.11 -6.98
C MET A 11 -11.78 -10.94 -7.38
N ARG A 12 -11.43 -11.97 -6.61
CA ARG A 12 -10.35 -12.91 -6.99
C ARG A 12 -10.63 -13.60 -8.32
N ASN A 13 -11.83 -14.15 -8.50
CA ASN A 13 -12.21 -14.81 -9.75
C ASN A 13 -12.17 -13.84 -10.93
N MET A 14 -12.60 -12.59 -10.72
CA MET A 14 -12.55 -11.52 -11.72
C MET A 14 -11.11 -11.19 -12.08
N ARG A 15 -10.21 -11.08 -11.08
CA ARG A 15 -8.77 -10.88 -11.30
C ARG A 15 -8.17 -12.01 -12.13
N GLN A 16 -8.42 -13.27 -11.76
CA GLN A 16 -7.93 -14.43 -12.52
C GLN A 16 -8.44 -14.43 -13.96
N ALA A 17 -9.72 -14.14 -14.17
CA ALA A 17 -10.30 -14.02 -15.50
C ALA A 17 -9.69 -12.86 -16.31
N ALA A 18 -9.38 -11.73 -15.68
CA ALA A 18 -8.72 -10.59 -16.33
C ALA A 18 -7.27 -10.93 -16.72
N MET A 19 -6.54 -11.63 -15.84
CA MET A 19 -5.17 -12.10 -16.13
C MET A 19 -5.15 -13.12 -17.27
N GLN A 20 -6.12 -14.04 -17.33
CA GLN A 20 -6.27 -14.98 -18.47
C GLN A 20 -6.56 -14.27 -19.79
N ARG A 21 -7.27 -13.14 -19.75
CA ARG A 21 -7.45 -12.25 -20.91
C ARG A 21 -6.18 -11.45 -21.26
N GLY A 22 -5.18 -11.51 -20.41
CA GLY A 22 -3.84 -10.99 -20.62
C GLY A 22 -3.64 -9.53 -20.24
N VAL A 23 -4.67 -8.79 -19.79
CA VAL A 23 -4.51 -7.35 -19.46
C VAL A 23 -5.32 -6.96 -18.24
N ILE A 24 -4.71 -6.22 -17.30
CA ILE A 24 -5.37 -5.59 -16.15
C ILE A 24 -4.76 -4.22 -15.87
N ALA A 25 -5.53 -3.30 -15.30
CA ALA A 25 -5.01 -2.03 -14.83
C ALA A 25 -4.74 -2.05 -13.32
N ILE A 26 -3.75 -1.28 -12.93
CA ILE A 26 -3.38 -0.98 -11.54
C ILE A 26 -3.69 0.48 -11.30
N LEU A 27 -4.33 0.80 -10.18
CA LEU A 27 -4.75 2.15 -9.83
C LEU A 27 -4.30 2.49 -8.39
N ASP A 28 -3.29 3.33 -8.27
CA ASP A 28 -2.86 3.89 -6.99
C ASP A 28 -3.53 5.25 -6.78
N VAL A 29 -4.42 5.32 -5.79
CA VAL A 29 -5.24 6.51 -5.50
C VAL A 29 -4.65 7.25 -4.30
N GLY A 30 -3.66 8.09 -4.58
CA GLY A 30 -2.97 8.89 -3.56
C GLY A 30 -3.49 10.33 -3.46
N SER A 31 -3.13 11.04 -2.37
CA SER A 31 -3.52 12.44 -2.15
C SER A 31 -2.80 13.42 -3.09
N SER A 32 -1.55 13.16 -3.43
CA SER A 32 -0.75 14.03 -4.31
C SER A 32 -0.93 13.69 -5.79
N LYS A 33 -0.98 12.40 -6.11
CA LYS A 33 -1.15 11.91 -7.48
C LYS A 33 -2.03 10.66 -7.53
N ILE A 34 -2.66 10.43 -8.67
CA ILE A 34 -3.24 9.15 -9.06
C ILE A 34 -2.35 8.55 -10.14
N ALA A 35 -1.88 7.32 -9.92
CA ALA A 35 -1.07 6.59 -10.90
C ALA A 35 -1.87 5.40 -11.46
N CYS A 36 -1.78 5.21 -12.78
CA CYS A 36 -2.36 4.05 -13.46
C CYS A 36 -1.26 3.33 -14.24
N LEU A 37 -1.11 2.03 -14.02
CA LEU A 37 -0.27 1.13 -14.79
C LEU A 37 -1.15 0.11 -15.51
N VAL A 38 -0.86 -0.18 -16.77
CA VAL A 38 -1.53 -1.25 -17.52
C VAL A 38 -0.54 -2.40 -17.65
N LEU A 39 -0.92 -3.55 -17.10
CA LEU A 39 -0.12 -4.77 -17.09
C LEU A 39 -0.58 -5.70 -18.20
N ARG A 40 0.39 -6.34 -18.87
CA ARG A 40 0.14 -7.48 -19.75
C ARG A 40 0.79 -8.71 -19.16
N PHE A 41 0.00 -9.79 -19.05
CA PHE A 41 0.46 -11.09 -18.64
C PHE A 41 0.79 -11.92 -19.88
N ASP A 42 1.99 -12.43 -19.93
CA ASP A 42 2.41 -13.32 -21.01
C ASP A 42 1.96 -14.75 -20.64
N GLY A 43 1.30 -15.44 -21.57
CA GLY A 43 0.87 -16.82 -21.36
C GLY A 43 2.06 -17.76 -21.17
N PRO A 44 1.86 -18.99 -20.63
CA PRO A 44 2.93 -19.91 -20.25
C PRO A 44 3.82 -20.39 -21.42
N GLU A 45 3.55 -20.02 -22.65
CA GLU A 45 4.23 -20.55 -23.84
C GLU A 45 5.30 -19.62 -24.48
N GLN A 46 5.61 -18.43 -23.91
CA GLN A 46 6.49 -17.46 -24.58
C GLN A 46 7.86 -17.22 -23.91
N PHE A 47 8.36 -18.12 -23.08
CA PHE A 47 9.71 -17.97 -22.56
C PHE A 47 10.75 -18.70 -23.40
N GLY A 48 11.40 -17.97 -24.29
CA GLY A 48 12.69 -18.34 -24.84
C GLY A 48 13.76 -18.26 -23.73
N ASP A 49 14.62 -19.26 -23.70
CA ASP A 49 15.65 -19.62 -22.71
C ASP A 49 16.80 -18.61 -22.51
N ASN A 50 16.58 -17.29 -22.64
CA ASN A 50 17.71 -16.36 -22.82
C ASN A 50 17.87 -15.18 -21.85
N ASP A 51 17.15 -15.10 -20.74
CA ASP A 51 17.49 -14.07 -19.75
C ASP A 51 17.63 -14.69 -18.35
N GLY A 52 18.89 -14.83 -17.93
CA GLY A 52 19.33 -15.45 -16.69
C GLY A 52 18.98 -14.70 -15.39
N VAL A 53 17.72 -14.33 -15.24
CA VAL A 53 17.13 -13.93 -13.96
C VAL A 53 16.22 -15.06 -13.54
N GLY A 54 16.61 -15.77 -12.47
CA GLY A 54 15.94 -16.96 -11.97
C GLY A 54 14.42 -16.76 -11.83
N SER A 55 13.69 -17.31 -12.80
CA SER A 55 12.24 -17.49 -12.72
C SER A 55 11.99 -18.54 -11.65
N MET A 56 11.50 -18.14 -10.48
CA MET A 56 10.95 -19.09 -9.52
C MET A 56 9.71 -19.74 -10.16
N ALA A 57 9.71 -21.05 -10.26
CA ALA A 57 8.63 -21.84 -10.83
C ALA A 57 7.30 -21.49 -10.13
N GLY A 58 6.33 -20.92 -10.89
CA GLY A 58 5.00 -20.57 -10.39
C GLY A 58 4.66 -19.08 -10.39
N GLN A 59 5.59 -18.18 -10.66
CA GLN A 59 5.30 -16.73 -10.73
C GLN A 59 4.75 -16.36 -12.11
N SER A 60 3.59 -15.69 -12.11
CA SER A 60 3.02 -15.09 -13.33
C SER A 60 3.91 -13.94 -13.79
N SER A 61 4.55 -14.10 -14.94
CA SER A 61 5.33 -13.00 -15.51
C SER A 61 4.41 -11.97 -16.15
N PHE A 62 4.73 -10.71 -15.93
CA PHE A 62 4.01 -9.59 -16.50
C PHE A 62 4.98 -8.49 -16.92
N ARG A 63 4.50 -7.61 -17.79
CA ARG A 63 5.19 -6.37 -18.15
C ARG A 63 4.23 -5.19 -18.13
N VAL A 64 4.75 -4.01 -17.81
CA VAL A 64 4.01 -2.77 -17.91
C VAL A 64 4.00 -2.32 -19.38
N ILE A 65 2.82 -2.17 -19.97
CA ILE A 65 2.63 -1.73 -21.35
C ILE A 65 2.08 -0.31 -21.46
N GLY A 66 1.59 0.25 -20.35
CA GLY A 66 1.12 1.63 -20.25
C GLY A 66 1.30 2.16 -18.84
N ALA A 67 1.70 3.41 -18.71
CA ALA A 67 1.86 4.09 -17.45
C ALA A 67 1.47 5.55 -17.57
N ALA A 68 0.67 6.03 -16.65
CA ALA A 68 0.29 7.44 -16.59
C ALA A 68 0.07 7.89 -15.16
N THR A 69 0.29 9.17 -14.94
CA THR A 69 -0.04 9.82 -13.66
C THR A 69 -0.80 11.10 -13.92
N THR A 70 -1.68 11.44 -13.00
CA THR A 70 -2.31 12.75 -12.97
C THR A 70 -2.20 13.33 -11.57
N ARG A 71 -2.18 14.66 -11.46
CA ARG A 71 -2.27 15.32 -10.15
C ARG A 71 -3.57 14.94 -9.50
N SER A 72 -3.50 14.45 -8.28
CA SER A 72 -4.69 14.14 -7.49
C SER A 72 -5.42 15.43 -7.13
N ARG A 73 -6.74 15.39 -7.28
CA ARG A 73 -7.66 16.40 -6.76
C ARG A 73 -8.83 15.63 -6.18
N GLY A 74 -9.33 16.10 -5.03
CA GLY A 74 -10.45 15.44 -4.35
C GLY A 74 -10.07 14.22 -3.50
N VAL A 75 -8.78 13.95 -3.28
CA VAL A 75 -8.29 12.96 -2.33
C VAL A 75 -7.49 13.68 -1.24
N ARG A 76 -7.86 13.47 0.02
CA ARG A 76 -7.22 14.08 1.18
C ARG A 76 -6.98 13.02 2.25
N PHE A 77 -5.78 13.01 2.83
CA PHE A 77 -5.36 11.97 3.81
C PHE A 77 -5.49 10.52 3.28
N GLY A 78 -5.39 10.33 1.94
CA GLY A 78 -5.59 9.04 1.32
C GLY A 78 -7.05 8.60 1.18
N GLU A 79 -8.01 9.48 1.42
CA GLU A 79 -9.46 9.26 1.37
C GLU A 79 -10.12 10.16 0.32
N VAL A 80 -11.18 9.68 -0.32
CA VAL A 80 -11.96 10.47 -1.28
C VAL A 80 -12.75 11.55 -0.52
N ASP A 81 -12.39 12.81 -0.74
CA ASP A 81 -13.01 14.00 -0.13
C ASP A 81 -13.98 14.69 -1.11
N ALA A 82 -13.60 14.77 -2.40
CA ALA A 82 -14.43 15.34 -3.46
C ALA A 82 -14.59 14.35 -4.63
N MET A 83 -15.73 13.68 -4.65
CA MET A 83 -16.06 12.59 -5.61
C MET A 83 -15.83 12.98 -7.07
N ALA A 84 -16.43 14.09 -7.52
CA ALA A 84 -16.36 14.51 -8.92
C ALA A 84 -14.97 14.88 -9.41
N GLU A 85 -14.10 15.36 -8.49
CA GLU A 85 -12.72 15.67 -8.82
C GLU A 85 -11.87 14.41 -8.88
N THR A 86 -12.09 13.49 -7.93
CA THR A 86 -11.44 12.18 -7.90
C THR A 86 -11.79 11.37 -9.13
N GLU A 87 -13.08 11.32 -9.52
CA GLU A 87 -13.54 10.63 -10.73
C GLU A 87 -12.84 11.19 -11.99
N ARG A 88 -12.78 12.52 -12.14
CA ARG A 88 -12.09 13.15 -13.28
C ARG A 88 -10.60 12.79 -13.30
N ALA A 89 -9.94 12.76 -12.15
CA ALA A 89 -8.52 12.43 -12.04
C ALA A 89 -8.27 10.95 -12.38
N ILE A 90 -9.11 10.03 -11.88
CA ILE A 90 -9.05 8.59 -12.22
C ILE A 90 -9.24 8.41 -13.73
N ARG A 91 -10.29 8.98 -14.34
CA ARG A 91 -10.54 8.89 -15.79
C ARG A 91 -9.34 9.38 -16.59
N THR A 92 -8.75 10.50 -16.20
CA THR A 92 -7.59 11.08 -16.88
C THR A 92 -6.38 10.13 -16.84
N ALA A 93 -6.06 9.58 -15.66
CA ALA A 93 -4.94 8.65 -15.50
C ALA A 93 -5.16 7.36 -16.30
N VAL A 94 -6.35 6.76 -16.19
CA VAL A 94 -6.69 5.51 -16.87
C VAL A 94 -6.69 5.68 -18.39
N GLN A 95 -7.31 6.74 -18.92
CA GLN A 95 -7.34 7.00 -20.35
C GLN A 95 -5.95 7.24 -20.93
N ALA A 96 -5.08 7.96 -20.21
CA ALA A 96 -3.70 8.19 -20.65
C ALA A 96 -2.88 6.89 -20.65
N ALA A 97 -3.04 6.03 -19.62
CA ALA A 97 -2.37 4.74 -19.55
C ALA A 97 -2.87 3.77 -20.63
N GLN A 98 -4.18 3.70 -20.89
CA GLN A 98 -4.77 2.92 -21.99
C GLN A 98 -4.27 3.39 -23.36
N LYS A 99 -4.19 4.70 -23.58
CA LYS A 99 -3.68 5.27 -24.82
C LYS A 99 -2.22 4.87 -25.05
N MET A 100 -1.36 4.93 -24.03
CA MET A 100 0.02 4.47 -24.11
C MET A 100 0.11 2.97 -24.39
N ALA A 101 -0.72 2.16 -23.72
CA ALA A 101 -0.79 0.71 -23.90
C ALA A 101 -1.42 0.27 -25.22
N ASN A 102 -2.15 1.15 -25.91
CA ASN A 102 -2.99 0.87 -27.06
C ASN A 102 -3.98 -0.29 -26.82
N VAL A 103 -4.55 -0.35 -25.62
CA VAL A 103 -5.57 -1.32 -25.21
C VAL A 103 -6.62 -0.66 -24.33
N ARG A 104 -7.84 -1.21 -24.32
CA ARG A 104 -8.87 -0.87 -23.36
C ARG A 104 -8.79 -1.82 -22.18
N VAL A 105 -8.97 -1.30 -20.97
CA VAL A 105 -9.07 -2.08 -19.74
C VAL A 105 -10.41 -1.80 -19.07
N ASP A 106 -11.07 -2.85 -18.64
CA ASP A 106 -12.35 -2.78 -17.95
C ASP A 106 -12.18 -3.14 -16.45
N HIS A 107 -11.10 -3.86 -16.10
CA HIS A 107 -10.81 -4.34 -14.75
C HIS A 107 -9.62 -3.64 -14.15
N VAL A 108 -9.75 -3.27 -12.86
CA VAL A 108 -8.70 -2.57 -12.12
C VAL A 108 -8.48 -3.20 -10.76
N ILE A 109 -7.21 -3.27 -10.34
CA ILE A 109 -6.83 -3.50 -8.95
C ILE A 109 -6.43 -2.13 -8.39
N ALA A 110 -6.99 -1.74 -7.25
CA ALA A 110 -6.76 -0.45 -6.65
C ALA A 110 -6.07 -0.55 -5.29
N CYS A 111 -5.33 0.49 -4.91
CA CYS A 111 -4.90 0.71 -3.54
C CYS A 111 -5.17 2.14 -3.07
N PHE A 112 -5.22 2.29 -1.76
CA PHE A 112 -5.42 3.58 -1.08
C PHE A 112 -4.72 3.58 0.28
N SER A 113 -4.46 4.76 0.85
CA SER A 113 -3.70 4.94 2.09
C SER A 113 -4.51 5.45 3.28
N GLY A 114 -5.80 5.69 3.10
CA GLY A 114 -6.72 6.19 4.13
C GLY A 114 -7.45 5.09 4.91
N GLY A 115 -8.53 5.48 5.59
CA GLY A 115 -9.45 4.56 6.26
C GLY A 115 -9.01 4.13 7.66
N ARG A 116 -8.03 4.80 8.26
CA ARG A 116 -7.54 4.51 9.62
C ARG A 116 -7.38 3.00 9.85
N PRO A 117 -6.42 2.37 9.17
CA PRO A 117 -6.20 0.94 9.28
C PRO A 117 -5.98 0.50 10.74
N ARG A 118 -6.47 -0.69 11.09
CA ARG A 118 -6.23 -1.34 12.38
C ARG A 118 -5.91 -2.80 12.15
N SER A 119 -4.83 -3.24 12.77
CA SER A 119 -4.35 -4.63 12.74
C SER A 119 -4.85 -5.43 13.93
N TYR A 120 -5.21 -6.68 13.68
CA TYR A 120 -5.59 -7.66 14.71
C TYR A 120 -4.88 -8.99 14.40
N GLY A 121 -4.36 -9.63 15.44
CA GLY A 121 -3.93 -11.02 15.39
C GLY A 121 -5.07 -11.92 15.77
N LEU A 122 -5.31 -12.99 15.03
CA LEU A 122 -6.27 -14.05 15.36
C LEU A 122 -5.50 -15.36 15.37
N ASP A 123 -5.90 -16.25 16.26
CA ASP A 123 -5.38 -17.60 16.34
C ASP A 123 -6.50 -18.64 16.34
N GLY A 124 -6.18 -19.83 15.88
CA GLY A 124 -7.09 -20.96 15.86
C GLY A 124 -6.35 -22.28 15.92
N GLN A 125 -6.97 -23.31 16.50
CA GLN A 125 -6.41 -24.64 16.62
C GLN A 125 -7.48 -25.69 16.47
N VAL A 126 -7.18 -26.77 15.73
CA VAL A 126 -8.08 -27.93 15.56
C VAL A 126 -7.31 -29.23 15.61
N GLU A 127 -8.00 -30.33 15.93
CA GLU A 127 -7.47 -31.67 15.73
C GLU A 127 -7.58 -32.05 14.26
N VAL A 128 -6.51 -32.65 13.70
CA VAL A 128 -6.46 -33.16 12.32
C VAL A 128 -7.38 -34.37 12.19
N GLN A 129 -8.28 -34.35 11.22
CA GLN A 129 -9.15 -35.51 10.94
C GLN A 129 -8.40 -36.55 10.15
N GLY A 130 -7.90 -37.57 10.82
CA GLY A 130 -7.09 -38.61 10.26
C GLY A 130 -5.61 -38.47 10.66
N THR A 131 -4.69 -38.81 9.77
CA THR A 131 -3.24 -38.73 10.03
C THR A 131 -2.51 -37.73 9.16
N VAL A 132 -3.15 -37.24 8.11
CA VAL A 132 -2.56 -36.34 7.11
C VAL A 132 -3.41 -35.10 7.01
N VAL A 133 -2.80 -33.91 7.08
CA VAL A 133 -3.47 -32.63 6.95
C VAL A 133 -4.05 -32.47 5.54
N THR A 134 -5.33 -32.14 5.47
CA THR A 134 -6.09 -31.93 4.24
C THR A 134 -6.52 -30.47 4.09
N GLU A 135 -7.03 -30.08 2.92
CA GLU A 135 -7.66 -28.78 2.67
C GLU A 135 -8.84 -28.51 3.65
N ALA A 136 -9.60 -29.56 3.98
CA ALA A 136 -10.69 -29.46 4.94
C ALA A 136 -10.22 -29.12 6.37
N ASP A 137 -9.04 -29.59 6.76
CA ASP A 137 -8.44 -29.26 8.06
C ASP A 137 -8.00 -27.81 8.10
N ILE A 138 -7.42 -27.28 7.00
CA ILE A 138 -7.11 -25.85 6.86
C ILE A 138 -8.39 -25.03 6.94
N GLY A 139 -9.43 -25.38 6.19
CA GLY A 139 -10.72 -24.68 6.26
C GLY A 139 -11.32 -24.67 7.68
N ARG A 140 -11.15 -25.76 8.45
CA ARG A 140 -11.63 -25.84 9.84
C ARG A 140 -10.82 -24.98 10.79
N VAL A 141 -9.48 -24.99 10.70
CA VAL A 141 -8.64 -24.17 11.60
C VAL A 141 -8.85 -22.67 11.34
N LEU A 142 -9.00 -22.27 10.09
CA LEU A 142 -9.34 -20.89 9.73
C LEU A 142 -10.74 -20.50 10.23
N ALA A 143 -11.71 -21.42 10.18
CA ALA A 143 -13.06 -21.19 10.72
C ALA A 143 -13.11 -21.10 12.25
N GLU A 144 -12.11 -21.65 12.94
CA GLU A 144 -12.02 -21.60 14.41
C GLU A 144 -11.49 -20.24 14.91
N CYS A 145 -10.79 -19.49 14.06
CA CYS A 145 -10.30 -18.16 14.43
C CYS A 145 -11.46 -17.21 14.75
N GLU A 146 -11.52 -16.75 15.98
CA GLU A 146 -12.55 -15.83 16.43
C GLU A 146 -12.26 -14.40 15.95
N VAL A 147 -13.13 -13.88 15.10
CA VAL A 147 -13.04 -12.50 14.62
C VAL A 147 -13.60 -11.54 15.67
N PRO A 148 -12.82 -10.59 16.19
CA PRO A 148 -13.29 -9.66 17.20
C PRO A 148 -14.40 -8.75 16.64
N ALA A 149 -15.22 -8.20 17.52
CA ALA A 149 -16.16 -7.17 17.16
C ALA A 149 -15.41 -5.84 16.96
N PHE A 150 -15.23 -5.40 15.72
CA PHE A 150 -14.50 -4.15 15.44
C PHE A 150 -15.31 -2.87 15.65
N GLY A 151 -16.59 -2.99 16.01
CA GLY A 151 -17.55 -1.91 16.02
C GLY A 151 -18.23 -1.70 14.67
N GLU A 152 -19.26 -0.84 14.65
CA GLU A 152 -19.93 -0.44 13.41
C GLU A 152 -19.00 0.47 12.58
N GLY A 153 -19.16 0.43 11.25
CA GLY A 153 -18.44 1.31 10.32
C GLY A 153 -17.02 0.86 9.96
N ARG A 154 -16.69 -0.43 10.15
CA ARG A 154 -15.40 -0.99 9.74
C ARG A 154 -15.56 -2.23 8.87
N GLU A 155 -14.65 -2.36 7.90
CA GLU A 155 -14.60 -3.49 6.98
C GLU A 155 -13.20 -4.12 6.95
N VAL A 156 -13.15 -5.44 6.69
CA VAL A 156 -11.90 -6.19 6.53
C VAL A 156 -11.34 -5.94 5.14
N LEU A 157 -10.11 -5.43 5.09
CA LEU A 157 -9.38 -5.19 3.85
C LEU A 157 -8.45 -6.36 3.50
N HIS A 158 -7.74 -6.91 4.50
CA HIS A 158 -6.86 -8.07 4.37
C HIS A 158 -7.11 -9.05 5.52
N ALA A 159 -7.01 -10.34 5.24
CA ALA A 159 -7.11 -11.43 6.23
C ALA A 159 -6.15 -12.55 5.83
N GLN A 160 -4.87 -12.40 6.19
CA GLN A 160 -3.78 -13.27 5.71
C GLN A 160 -3.38 -14.27 6.78
N PRO A 161 -3.46 -15.59 6.50
CA PRO A 161 -2.76 -16.58 7.30
C PRO A 161 -1.25 -16.30 7.23
N ILE A 162 -0.64 -16.04 8.37
CA ILE A 162 0.78 -15.66 8.47
C ILE A 162 1.67 -16.79 8.98
N ASN A 163 1.06 -17.84 9.54
CA ASN A 163 1.75 -18.96 10.11
C ASN A 163 0.83 -20.16 10.22
N PHE A 164 1.35 -21.34 9.92
CA PHE A 164 0.75 -22.62 10.30
C PHE A 164 1.69 -23.36 11.24
N ALA A 165 1.12 -24.04 12.23
CA ALA A 165 1.84 -24.93 13.13
C ALA A 165 1.19 -26.30 13.16
N LEU A 166 1.99 -27.36 13.10
CA LEU A 166 1.54 -28.75 13.16
C LEU A 166 2.26 -29.45 14.30
N ASP A 167 1.50 -29.83 15.34
CA ASP A 167 2.00 -30.32 16.61
C ASP A 167 2.98 -29.32 17.26
N HIS A 168 4.28 -29.63 17.27
CA HIS A 168 5.32 -28.78 17.86
C HIS A 168 6.14 -27.98 16.82
N ARG A 169 5.80 -28.10 15.51
CA ARG A 169 6.48 -27.42 14.42
C ARG A 169 5.70 -26.20 13.98
N SER A 170 6.25 -25.03 14.16
CA SER A 170 5.72 -23.74 13.69
C SER A 170 6.45 -23.24 12.45
N GLY A 171 5.89 -22.24 11.78
CA GLY A 171 6.51 -21.61 10.61
C GLY A 171 6.34 -22.41 9.32
N LEU A 172 5.28 -23.20 9.23
CA LEU A 172 4.95 -23.93 8.01
C LEU A 172 4.22 -23.00 7.04
N ALA A 173 4.71 -22.88 5.82
CA ALA A 173 4.04 -22.13 4.76
C ALA A 173 2.81 -22.89 4.24
N ASP A 174 2.92 -24.22 4.10
CA ASP A 174 1.82 -25.11 3.69
C ASP A 174 1.90 -26.42 4.49
N PRO A 175 0.92 -26.68 5.37
CA PRO A 175 0.88 -27.91 6.15
C PRO A 175 0.25 -29.10 5.41
N ARG A 176 -0.34 -28.91 4.22
CA ARG A 176 -1.05 -29.97 3.47
C ARG A 176 -0.14 -31.14 3.15
N GLY A 177 -0.68 -32.34 3.28
CA GLY A 177 0.06 -33.58 3.03
C GLY A 177 1.05 -33.99 4.12
N GLN A 178 1.21 -33.18 5.19
CA GLN A 178 2.05 -33.53 6.34
C GLN A 178 1.27 -34.36 7.37
N ILE A 179 1.98 -35.21 8.09
CA ILE A 179 1.41 -36.06 9.16
C ILE A 179 1.49 -35.28 10.48
N GLY A 180 0.37 -35.20 11.20
CA GLY A 180 0.27 -34.58 12.51
C GLY A 180 -1.12 -34.73 13.12
N HIS A 181 -1.26 -34.31 14.38
CA HIS A 181 -2.49 -34.47 15.16
C HIS A 181 -3.19 -33.13 15.44
N SER A 182 -2.43 -32.07 15.64
CA SER A 182 -2.97 -30.74 15.99
C SER A 182 -2.46 -29.71 14.98
N LEU A 183 -3.39 -29.06 14.30
CA LEU A 183 -3.12 -27.95 13.37
C LEU A 183 -3.54 -26.64 13.99
N ALA A 184 -2.62 -25.67 14.04
CA ALA A 184 -2.89 -24.30 14.46
C ALA A 184 -2.52 -23.30 13.37
N THR A 185 -3.12 -22.11 13.41
CA THR A 185 -2.82 -21.01 12.49
C THR A 185 -2.89 -19.67 13.20
N ASP A 186 -2.08 -18.72 12.72
CA ASP A 186 -2.15 -17.32 13.07
C ASP A 186 -2.59 -16.54 11.83
N ILE A 187 -3.55 -15.60 11.99
CA ILE A 187 -4.05 -14.73 10.92
C ILE A 187 -3.77 -13.28 11.29
N HIS A 188 -3.19 -12.52 10.37
CA HIS A 188 -3.21 -11.06 10.41
C HIS A 188 -4.46 -10.53 9.73
N LEU A 189 -5.28 -9.80 10.47
CA LEU A 189 -6.49 -9.17 9.99
C LEU A 189 -6.30 -7.65 9.98
N LEU A 190 -6.49 -7.02 8.81
CA LEU A 190 -6.47 -5.57 8.64
C LEU A 190 -7.87 -5.06 8.36
N THR A 191 -8.35 -4.13 9.17
CA THR A 191 -9.64 -3.44 8.96
C THR A 191 -9.44 -1.97 8.67
N VAL A 192 -10.37 -1.39 7.92
CA VAL A 192 -10.45 0.04 7.61
C VAL A 192 -11.87 0.56 7.76
N GLU A 193 -12.07 1.87 7.75
CA GLU A 193 -13.40 2.48 7.73
C GLU A 193 -14.15 2.11 6.44
N ASP A 194 -15.36 1.57 6.54
CA ASP A 194 -16.17 1.10 5.41
C ASP A 194 -16.51 2.22 4.41
N THR A 195 -16.88 3.40 4.91
CA THR A 195 -17.21 4.57 4.10
C THR A 195 -16.08 5.01 3.17
N VAL A 196 -14.82 4.77 3.56
CA VAL A 196 -13.65 5.11 2.72
C VAL A 196 -13.57 4.15 1.54
N ILE A 197 -13.80 2.85 1.77
CA ILE A 197 -13.88 1.85 0.70
C ILE A 197 -15.05 2.17 -0.22
N GLU A 198 -16.24 2.40 0.33
CA GLU A 198 -17.46 2.68 -0.44
C GLU A 198 -17.30 3.89 -1.37
N ASN A 199 -16.71 4.98 -0.87
CA ASN A 199 -16.45 6.18 -1.65
C ASN A 199 -15.48 5.92 -2.81
N LEU A 200 -14.42 5.15 -2.56
CA LEU A 200 -13.46 4.79 -3.60
C LEU A 200 -14.11 3.90 -4.67
N LEU A 201 -14.84 2.87 -4.25
CA LEU A 201 -15.56 1.97 -5.14
C LEU A 201 -16.56 2.71 -6.01
N TYR A 202 -17.30 3.64 -5.42
CA TYR A 202 -18.24 4.49 -6.15
C TYR A 202 -17.55 5.31 -7.25
N CYS A 203 -16.39 5.92 -6.95
CA CYS A 203 -15.60 6.65 -7.96
C CYS A 203 -15.09 5.74 -9.08
N ILE A 204 -14.60 4.54 -8.75
CA ILE A 204 -14.09 3.56 -9.73
C ILE A 204 -15.23 3.12 -10.66
N LYS A 205 -16.38 2.76 -10.10
CA LYS A 205 -17.57 2.35 -10.87
C LYS A 205 -18.07 3.45 -11.81
N ARG A 206 -18.09 4.69 -11.35
CA ARG A 206 -18.45 5.85 -12.18
C ARG A 206 -17.46 6.11 -13.31
N CYS A 207 -16.27 5.53 -13.25
CA CYS A 207 -15.29 5.55 -14.34
C CYS A 207 -15.48 4.40 -15.34
N ASP A 208 -16.56 3.65 -15.27
CA ASP A 208 -16.84 2.45 -16.08
C ASP A 208 -15.76 1.37 -15.93
N LEU A 209 -15.28 1.19 -14.69
CA LEU A 209 -14.28 0.21 -14.32
C LEU A 209 -14.85 -0.76 -13.29
N GLU A 210 -14.47 -2.03 -13.40
CA GLU A 210 -14.79 -3.08 -12.45
C GLU A 210 -13.59 -3.36 -11.54
N LEU A 211 -13.84 -3.45 -10.22
CA LEU A 211 -12.78 -3.72 -9.25
C LEU A 211 -12.47 -5.21 -9.19
N ALA A 212 -11.25 -5.58 -9.54
CA ALA A 212 -10.73 -6.96 -9.49
C ALA A 212 -9.85 -7.24 -8.26
N GLY A 213 -9.65 -6.25 -7.40
CA GLY A 213 -8.91 -6.36 -6.15
C GLY A 213 -8.68 -5.01 -5.50
N LEU A 214 -8.56 -5.03 -4.16
CA LEU A 214 -8.29 -3.85 -3.35
C LEU A 214 -7.19 -4.16 -2.35
N ALA A 215 -6.26 -3.24 -2.15
CA ALA A 215 -5.18 -3.41 -1.18
C ALA A 215 -4.85 -2.11 -0.42
N SER A 216 -4.21 -2.24 0.74
CA SER A 216 -3.57 -1.12 1.42
C SER A 216 -2.33 -0.67 0.64
N SER A 217 -2.15 0.65 0.46
CA SER A 217 -0.94 1.17 -0.18
C SER A 217 0.32 0.88 0.65
N ALA A 218 0.22 0.85 1.98
CA ALA A 218 1.31 0.47 2.87
C ALA A 218 1.77 -0.98 2.62
N TYR A 219 0.82 -1.92 2.46
CA TYR A 219 1.10 -3.30 2.08
C TYR A 219 1.78 -3.37 0.71
N ALA A 220 1.20 -2.72 -0.29
CA ALA A 220 1.75 -2.70 -1.64
C ALA A 220 3.17 -2.11 -1.66
N SER A 221 3.41 -0.99 -0.97
CA SER A 221 4.73 -0.36 -0.87
C SER A 221 5.75 -1.28 -0.20
N GLY A 222 5.36 -2.03 0.84
CA GLY A 222 6.20 -3.04 1.49
C GLY A 222 6.63 -4.14 0.54
N ILE A 223 5.70 -4.71 -0.25
CA ILE A 223 6.00 -5.74 -1.26
C ILE A 223 7.05 -5.25 -2.27
N SER A 224 7.04 -3.98 -2.65
CA SER A 224 7.93 -3.46 -3.68
C SER A 224 9.25 -2.88 -3.17
N ALA A 225 9.28 -2.34 -1.96
CA ALA A 225 10.44 -1.61 -1.44
C ALA A 225 11.34 -2.44 -0.50
N LEU A 226 10.79 -3.49 0.11
CA LEU A 226 11.54 -4.44 0.93
C LEU A 226 12.15 -5.54 0.04
N VAL A 227 13.41 -5.86 0.26
CA VAL A 227 14.04 -7.02 -0.34
C VAL A 227 13.62 -8.30 0.39
N GLU A 228 13.84 -9.46 -0.23
CA GLU A 228 13.35 -10.75 0.27
C GLU A 228 13.85 -11.07 1.70
N ASP A 229 15.13 -10.82 1.98
CA ASP A 229 15.70 -11.04 3.31
C ASP A 229 15.07 -10.13 4.38
N GLU A 230 14.74 -8.88 4.02
CA GLU A 230 14.05 -7.96 4.92
C GLU A 230 12.62 -8.41 5.23
N GLN A 231 11.91 -8.91 4.22
CA GLN A 231 10.56 -9.48 4.41
C GLN A 231 10.61 -10.76 5.26
N GLU A 232 11.67 -11.55 5.14
CA GLU A 232 11.83 -12.81 5.90
C GLU A 232 12.21 -12.56 7.36
N LEU A 233 13.24 -11.73 7.59
CA LEU A 233 13.83 -11.53 8.93
C LEU A 233 13.09 -10.51 9.81
N GLY A 234 12.23 -9.72 9.22
CA GLY A 234 11.47 -8.67 9.90
C GLY A 234 11.95 -7.27 9.53
N ALA A 235 11.07 -6.48 8.89
CA ALA A 235 11.35 -5.09 8.55
C ALA A 235 10.08 -4.24 8.55
N ALA A 236 10.22 -2.96 8.86
CA ALA A 236 9.16 -1.97 8.68
C ALA A 236 9.35 -1.21 7.38
N CYS A 237 8.30 -1.12 6.56
CA CYS A 237 8.23 -0.22 5.42
C CYS A 237 7.35 0.98 5.79
N ILE A 238 7.91 2.18 5.62
CA ILE A 238 7.21 3.45 5.89
C ILE A 238 7.06 4.18 4.55
N ASP A 239 5.84 4.23 4.05
CA ASP A 239 5.48 4.91 2.82
C ASP A 239 5.04 6.35 3.11
N MET A 240 5.96 7.29 2.96
CA MET A 240 5.72 8.72 3.16
C MET A 240 5.04 9.31 1.92
N GLY A 241 3.71 9.25 1.88
CA GLY A 241 2.88 9.83 0.82
C GLY A 241 2.72 11.35 0.94
N GLY A 242 1.82 11.92 0.13
CA GLY A 242 1.45 13.35 0.22
C GLY A 242 0.58 13.64 1.45
N GLY A 243 -0.57 13.01 1.56
CA GLY A 243 -1.55 13.27 2.62
C GLY A 243 -1.49 12.35 3.81
N ALA A 244 -0.83 11.20 3.70
CA ALA A 244 -0.69 10.21 4.76
C ALA A 244 0.67 9.50 4.67
N THR A 245 1.12 8.95 5.78
CA THR A 245 2.29 8.09 5.88
C THR A 245 1.82 6.71 6.33
N GLY A 246 1.93 5.72 5.44
CA GLY A 246 1.56 4.34 5.69
C GLY A 246 2.71 3.58 6.37
N ILE A 247 2.36 2.66 7.26
CA ILE A 247 3.29 1.79 7.98
C ILE A 247 2.88 0.35 7.71
N SER A 248 3.83 -0.50 7.32
CA SER A 248 3.63 -1.95 7.26
C SER A 248 4.85 -2.66 7.83
N ILE A 249 4.62 -3.70 8.63
CA ILE A 249 5.69 -4.54 9.18
C ILE A 249 5.54 -5.92 8.56
N PHE A 250 6.66 -6.43 8.03
CA PHE A 250 6.74 -7.75 7.44
C PHE A 250 7.63 -8.67 8.27
N MET A 251 7.28 -9.94 8.34
CA MET A 251 8.09 -11.03 8.88
C MET A 251 7.68 -12.34 8.21
N ARG A 252 8.65 -13.20 7.89
CA ARG A 252 8.41 -14.46 7.17
C ARG A 252 7.61 -14.25 5.87
N LYS A 253 7.92 -13.15 5.16
CA LYS A 253 7.28 -12.71 3.89
C LYS A 253 5.81 -12.30 4.02
N HIS A 254 5.22 -12.28 5.20
CA HIS A 254 3.84 -11.84 5.45
C HIS A 254 3.80 -10.48 6.12
N MET A 255 2.80 -9.69 5.78
CA MET A 255 2.50 -8.48 6.54
C MET A 255 1.86 -8.87 7.88
N ILE A 256 2.52 -8.53 8.98
CA ILE A 256 2.06 -8.83 10.35
C ILE A 256 1.43 -7.64 11.07
N TYR A 257 1.61 -6.42 10.53
CA TYR A 257 1.04 -5.20 11.08
C TYR A 257 0.93 -4.13 10.00
N SER A 258 -0.11 -3.31 10.06
CA SER A 258 -0.24 -2.09 9.25
C SER A 258 -1.00 -1.01 10.00
N ASP A 259 -0.56 0.23 9.86
CA ASP A 259 -1.18 1.43 10.41
C ASP A 259 -0.90 2.64 9.49
N SER A 260 -1.41 3.81 9.81
CA SER A 260 -1.13 5.04 9.07
C SER A 260 -1.13 6.28 9.97
N VAL A 261 -0.27 7.22 9.63
CA VAL A 261 -0.26 8.59 10.17
C VAL A 261 -0.94 9.50 9.16
N ARG A 262 -1.93 10.28 9.58
CA ARG A 262 -2.67 11.20 8.69
C ARG A 262 -1.88 12.51 8.42
N MET A 263 -0.59 12.34 8.18
CA MET A 263 0.34 13.41 7.80
C MET A 263 1.31 12.87 6.74
N GLY A 264 1.80 13.78 5.88
CA GLY A 264 2.75 13.47 4.83
C GLY A 264 3.32 14.72 4.19
N GLY A 265 3.87 14.60 3.00
CA GLY A 265 4.60 15.66 2.29
C GLY A 265 3.78 16.92 1.99
N ASP A 266 2.44 16.82 1.87
CA ASP A 266 1.55 17.97 1.64
C ASP A 266 1.45 18.88 2.89
N HIS A 267 1.61 18.30 4.08
CA HIS A 267 1.66 19.06 5.33
C HIS A 267 2.93 19.92 5.41
N VAL A 268 4.07 19.34 4.98
CA VAL A 268 5.33 20.10 4.86
C VAL A 268 5.18 21.24 3.85
N THR A 269 4.51 20.98 2.71
CA THR A 269 4.20 22.02 1.71
C THR A 269 3.32 23.11 2.29
N SER A 270 2.32 22.74 3.10
CA SER A 270 1.43 23.70 3.76
C SER A 270 2.18 24.58 4.75
N ASP A 271 3.10 24.00 5.53
CA ASP A 271 3.92 24.75 6.49
C ASP A 271 4.87 25.74 5.77
N ILE A 272 5.46 25.33 4.64
CA ILE A 272 6.26 26.24 3.78
C ILE A 272 5.37 27.35 3.22
N SER A 273 4.17 27.03 2.73
CA SER A 273 3.22 28.00 2.19
C SER A 273 2.87 29.05 3.22
N MET A 274 2.58 28.65 4.45
CA MET A 274 2.27 29.55 5.56
C MET A 274 3.50 30.32 6.05
N GLY A 275 4.62 29.63 6.28
CA GLY A 275 5.84 30.25 6.81
C GLY A 275 6.46 31.26 5.86
N LEU A 276 6.47 30.95 4.57
CA LEU A 276 6.98 31.83 3.53
C LEU A 276 5.90 32.69 2.86
N GLN A 277 4.63 32.59 3.25
CA GLN A 277 3.50 33.35 2.68
C GLN A 277 3.48 33.28 1.14
N VAL A 278 3.60 32.08 0.58
CA VAL A 278 3.58 31.82 -0.86
C VAL A 278 2.43 30.88 -1.23
N ALA A 279 2.03 30.89 -2.50
CA ALA A 279 1.03 29.95 -2.99
C ALA A 279 1.50 28.49 -2.82
N PRO A 280 0.57 27.53 -2.55
CA PRO A 280 0.94 26.12 -2.35
C PRO A 280 1.75 25.50 -3.49
N ALA A 281 1.50 25.91 -4.73
CA ALA A 281 2.26 25.45 -5.90
C ALA A 281 3.72 25.92 -5.85
N MET A 282 3.97 27.14 -5.39
CA MET A 282 5.32 27.67 -5.19
C MET A 282 6.00 26.95 -4.01
N ALA A 283 5.28 26.76 -2.89
CA ALA A 283 5.79 26.03 -1.73
C ALA A 283 6.22 24.60 -2.11
N GLU A 284 5.43 23.88 -2.91
CA GLU A 284 5.78 22.55 -3.41
C GLU A 284 7.04 22.56 -4.29
N ARG A 285 7.15 23.57 -5.15
CA ARG A 285 8.36 23.77 -5.96
C ARG A 285 9.59 24.04 -5.08
N ILE A 286 9.48 24.93 -4.10
CA ILE A 286 10.56 25.27 -3.16
C ILE A 286 10.96 24.01 -2.38
N LYS A 287 10.00 23.25 -1.83
CA LYS A 287 10.25 21.99 -1.14
C LYS A 287 11.04 21.01 -2.01
N THR A 288 10.64 20.87 -3.27
CA THR A 288 11.22 19.87 -4.19
C THR A 288 12.65 20.22 -4.61
N PHE A 289 12.93 21.51 -4.88
CA PHE A 289 14.24 21.91 -5.41
C PHE A 289 15.26 22.29 -4.34
N TYR A 290 14.81 22.83 -3.21
CA TYR A 290 15.69 23.41 -2.19
C TYR A 290 15.50 22.78 -0.80
N GLY A 291 14.48 21.93 -0.64
CA GLY A 291 14.14 21.35 0.66
C GLY A 291 15.24 20.51 1.27
N GLY A 292 15.12 20.29 2.57
CA GLY A 292 15.98 19.46 3.38
C GLY A 292 15.55 19.45 4.82
N VAL A 293 16.11 18.53 5.63
CA VAL A 293 15.79 18.43 7.07
C VAL A 293 17.03 18.49 7.96
N LEU A 294 18.23 18.44 7.38
CA LEU A 294 19.50 18.60 8.08
C LEU A 294 20.16 19.87 7.61
N ALA A 295 20.33 20.83 8.53
CA ALA A 295 21.04 22.08 8.25
C ALA A 295 22.56 21.86 8.31
N THR A 296 23.27 22.48 7.40
CA THR A 296 24.72 22.57 7.36
C THR A 296 25.17 24.03 7.48
N GLY A 297 26.41 24.29 7.83
CA GLY A 297 26.92 25.67 7.96
C GLY A 297 26.96 26.48 6.64
N MET A 298 26.61 25.85 5.51
CA MET A 298 26.50 26.51 4.19
C MET A 298 25.08 27.01 3.89
N ASP A 299 24.06 26.45 4.54
CA ASP A 299 22.65 26.72 4.24
C ASP A 299 22.22 28.17 4.57
N ASP A 300 22.90 28.84 5.51
CA ASP A 300 22.70 30.27 5.81
C ASP A 300 23.07 31.20 4.64
N ARG A 301 23.98 30.73 3.77
CA ARG A 301 24.48 31.50 2.63
C ARG A 301 23.79 31.16 1.32
N GLU A 302 23.12 30.04 1.25
CA GLU A 302 22.32 29.63 0.11
C GLU A 302 20.97 30.37 0.11
N MET A 303 20.83 31.37 -0.78
CA MET A 303 19.64 32.21 -0.88
C MET A 303 18.69 31.70 -1.95
N ILE A 304 17.44 31.50 -1.56
CA ILE A 304 16.36 31.02 -2.42
C ILE A 304 15.47 32.21 -2.80
N GLU A 305 15.21 32.38 -4.09
CA GLU A 305 14.28 33.40 -4.55
C GLU A 305 12.84 32.93 -4.34
N VAL A 306 12.07 33.76 -3.67
CA VAL A 306 10.67 33.53 -3.34
C VAL A 306 9.87 34.71 -3.88
N GLY A 307 8.87 34.44 -4.71
CA GLY A 307 8.01 35.49 -5.28
C GLY A 307 6.55 35.09 -5.22
N SER A 308 5.64 36.04 -5.34
CA SER A 308 4.21 35.74 -5.46
C SER A 308 3.83 35.46 -6.90
N ASP A 309 2.85 34.55 -7.10
CA ASP A 309 2.28 34.22 -8.42
C ASP A 309 1.34 35.33 -8.98
N THR A 310 1.26 36.49 -8.32
CA THR A 310 0.24 37.53 -8.59
C THR A 310 0.59 38.44 -9.76
N GLY A 311 1.57 38.14 -10.56
CA GLY A 311 1.89 38.87 -11.80
C GLY A 311 2.85 40.07 -11.65
N ASP A 312 3.14 40.52 -10.44
CA ASP A 312 4.12 41.57 -10.17
C ASP A 312 5.42 40.97 -9.58
N TRP A 313 5.95 39.99 -10.27
CA TRP A 313 7.14 39.24 -9.87
C TRP A 313 8.32 40.11 -9.44
N GLU A 314 8.52 41.27 -10.07
CA GLU A 314 9.61 42.15 -9.74
C GLU A 314 9.42 42.94 -8.41
N ARG A 315 8.17 43.15 -8.01
CA ARG A 315 7.85 43.87 -6.76
C ARG A 315 7.79 42.99 -5.53
N ASP A 316 7.38 41.72 -5.70
CA ASP A 316 7.19 40.75 -4.61
C ASP A 316 8.37 39.81 -4.42
N ARG A 317 9.45 40.01 -5.19
CA ARG A 317 10.64 39.19 -5.11
C ARG A 317 11.37 39.41 -3.80
N ARG A 318 11.46 38.38 -3.00
CA ARG A 318 12.27 38.33 -1.80
C ARG A 318 13.17 37.11 -1.79
N THR A 319 14.19 37.10 -0.97
CA THR A 319 15.08 35.97 -0.78
C THR A 319 14.95 35.48 0.65
N VAL A 320 14.96 34.17 0.84
CA VAL A 320 15.04 33.49 2.12
C VAL A 320 16.26 32.57 2.13
N SER A 321 16.86 32.35 3.27
CA SER A 321 17.97 31.40 3.33
C SER A 321 17.44 29.97 3.31
N ARG A 322 18.26 29.03 2.80
CA ARG A 322 17.92 27.61 2.86
C ARG A 322 17.80 27.13 4.31
N ALA A 323 18.58 27.69 5.23
CA ALA A 323 18.46 27.40 6.65
C ALA A 323 17.09 27.74 7.22
N GLU A 324 16.49 28.90 6.81
CA GLU A 324 15.13 29.27 7.17
C GLU A 324 14.10 28.27 6.64
N LEU A 325 14.23 27.84 5.37
CA LEU A 325 13.38 26.80 4.79
C LEU A 325 13.47 25.48 5.57
N ILE A 326 14.67 25.03 5.90
CA ILE A 326 14.90 23.82 6.73
C ILE A 326 14.24 23.99 8.10
N GLY A 327 14.36 25.18 8.71
CA GLY A 327 13.73 25.52 9.98
C GLY A 327 12.20 25.40 9.96
N ILE A 328 11.57 25.65 8.81
CA ILE A 328 10.11 25.46 8.61
C ILE A 328 9.77 23.98 8.39
N MET A 329 10.54 23.28 7.55
CA MET A 329 10.23 21.91 7.14
C MET A 329 10.48 20.87 8.24
N ARG A 330 11.60 21.01 8.95
CA ARG A 330 12.10 20.00 9.88
C ARG A 330 11.13 19.67 11.01
N PRO A 331 10.48 20.64 11.71
CA PRO A 331 9.55 20.31 12.79
C PRO A 331 8.40 19.42 12.35
N ARG A 332 7.85 19.65 11.15
CA ARG A 332 6.78 18.79 10.60
C ARG A 332 7.27 17.39 10.30
N VAL A 333 8.46 17.25 9.76
CA VAL A 333 9.04 15.95 9.47
C VAL A 333 9.35 15.20 10.77
N GLU A 334 9.86 15.89 11.79
CA GLU A 334 10.08 15.32 13.13
C GLU A 334 8.76 14.82 13.73
N GLU A 335 7.69 15.61 13.67
CA GLU A 335 6.35 15.21 14.14
C GLU A 335 5.85 13.93 13.43
N ILE A 336 5.99 13.85 12.09
CA ILE A 336 5.60 12.64 11.34
C ILE A 336 6.40 11.42 11.82
N LEU A 337 7.72 11.57 11.99
CA LEU A 337 8.58 10.47 12.41
C LEU A 337 8.34 10.05 13.88
N GLU A 338 8.02 10.98 14.76
CA GLU A 338 7.65 10.67 16.14
C GLU A 338 6.32 9.90 16.22
N GLU A 339 5.34 10.30 15.40
CA GLU A 339 4.08 9.57 15.26
C GLU A 339 4.28 8.15 14.69
N VAL A 340 5.21 8.00 13.72
CA VAL A 340 5.61 6.68 13.21
C VAL A 340 6.25 5.84 14.31
N ARG A 341 7.18 6.42 15.09
CA ARG A 341 7.83 5.73 16.19
C ARG A 341 6.82 5.21 17.20
N MET A 342 5.87 6.06 17.65
CA MET A 342 4.84 5.62 18.59
C MET A 342 4.04 4.40 18.10
N ARG A 343 3.77 4.31 16.78
CA ARG A 343 3.05 3.16 16.19
C ARG A 343 3.93 1.92 16.11
N LEU A 344 5.20 2.08 15.78
CA LEU A 344 6.15 0.96 15.76
C LEU A 344 6.36 0.39 17.18
N ASP A 345 6.48 1.27 18.18
CA ASP A 345 6.60 0.87 19.59
C ASP A 345 5.32 0.14 20.05
N ALA A 346 4.15 0.67 19.72
CA ALA A 346 2.85 0.03 20.03
C ALA A 346 2.66 -1.33 19.33
N ALA A 347 3.29 -1.52 18.15
CA ALA A 347 3.29 -2.79 17.44
C ALA A 347 4.31 -3.80 17.97
N GLY A 348 5.16 -3.42 18.93
CA GLY A 348 6.22 -4.28 19.45
C GLY A 348 7.35 -4.54 18.44
N PHE A 349 7.61 -3.59 17.53
CA PHE A 349 8.63 -3.73 16.48
C PHE A 349 10.03 -4.00 17.05
N GLU A 350 10.34 -3.49 18.24
CA GLU A 350 11.60 -3.71 18.95
C GLU A 350 11.87 -5.19 19.29
N HIS A 351 10.84 -6.04 19.27
CA HIS A 351 10.97 -7.47 19.59
C HIS A 351 11.25 -8.34 18.35
N LEU A 352 11.27 -7.75 17.15
CA LEU A 352 11.59 -8.50 15.94
C LEU A 352 13.07 -8.82 15.85
N PRO A 353 13.47 -9.95 15.22
CA PRO A 353 14.86 -10.35 15.04
C PRO A 353 15.68 -9.32 14.27
N SER A 354 15.09 -8.73 13.24
CA SER A 354 15.64 -7.60 12.50
C SER A 354 14.75 -6.39 12.71
N GLN A 355 15.37 -5.24 12.92
CA GLN A 355 14.68 -3.98 13.16
C GLN A 355 15.00 -2.97 12.04
N GLN A 356 15.18 -3.49 10.83
CA GLN A 356 15.45 -2.68 9.64
C GLN A 356 14.22 -1.84 9.29
N ILE A 357 14.44 -0.55 9.02
CA ILE A 357 13.39 0.36 8.55
C ILE A 357 13.72 0.84 7.15
N VAL A 358 12.72 0.79 6.28
CA VAL A 358 12.81 1.24 4.89
C VAL A 358 11.82 2.38 4.67
N LEU A 359 12.34 3.56 4.33
CA LEU A 359 11.53 4.71 3.95
C LEU A 359 11.31 4.72 2.45
N THR A 360 10.07 4.83 2.02
CA THR A 360 9.68 4.95 0.62
C THR A 360 8.57 6.01 0.45
N GLY A 361 7.99 6.11 -0.74
CA GLY A 361 7.00 7.14 -1.05
C GLY A 361 7.61 8.46 -1.50
N GLY A 362 6.78 9.36 -2.02
CA GLY A 362 7.24 10.65 -2.55
C GLY A 362 7.88 11.56 -1.52
N GLY A 363 7.37 11.55 -0.28
CA GLY A 363 7.89 12.33 0.84
C GLY A 363 9.26 11.85 1.35
N SER A 364 9.62 10.58 1.12
CA SER A 364 10.92 10.05 1.55
C SER A 364 12.11 10.64 0.79
N GLN A 365 11.85 11.36 -0.29
CA GLN A 365 12.91 11.95 -1.13
C GLN A 365 13.43 13.30 -0.60
N ILE A 366 12.94 13.77 0.55
CA ILE A 366 13.47 14.99 1.19
C ILE A 366 14.92 14.74 1.61
N PRO A 367 15.89 15.58 1.17
CA PRO A 367 17.30 15.40 1.51
C PRO A 367 17.58 15.37 3.01
N GLY A 368 18.32 14.36 3.47
CA GLY A 368 18.69 14.16 4.87
C GLY A 368 17.63 13.48 5.74
N LEU A 369 16.52 13.03 5.13
CA LEU A 369 15.43 12.37 5.86
C LEU A 369 15.86 11.05 6.48
N ASP A 370 16.67 10.27 5.80
CA ASP A 370 17.23 8.99 6.27
C ASP A 370 18.04 9.15 7.55
N GLY A 371 18.91 10.16 7.58
CA GLY A 371 19.72 10.48 8.78
C GLY A 371 18.86 10.98 9.95
N LEU A 372 17.87 11.83 9.69
CA LEU A 372 16.93 12.32 10.70
C LEU A 372 16.05 11.18 11.23
N ALA A 373 15.53 10.35 10.34
CA ALA A 373 14.72 9.20 10.70
C ALA A 373 15.49 8.18 11.54
N SER A 374 16.74 7.84 11.16
CA SER A 374 17.58 6.95 11.97
C SER A 374 17.77 7.48 13.39
N LYS A 375 17.91 8.79 13.54
CA LYS A 375 18.08 9.41 14.87
C LYS A 375 16.80 9.36 15.71
N ILE A 376 15.62 9.62 15.09
CA ILE A 376 14.34 9.66 15.81
C ILE A 376 13.83 8.26 16.11
N LEU A 377 13.91 7.36 15.12
CA LEU A 377 13.41 5.99 15.25
C LEU A 377 14.35 5.08 16.04
N GLY A 378 15.62 5.52 16.24
CA GLY A 378 16.62 4.74 16.99
C GLY A 378 17.07 3.46 16.29
N GLN A 379 16.82 3.32 14.98
CA GLN A 379 17.07 2.13 14.19
C GLN A 379 17.82 2.48 12.90
N HIS A 380 18.38 1.46 12.24
CA HIS A 380 18.97 1.64 10.93
C HIS A 380 17.87 1.89 9.88
N VAL A 381 17.97 3.03 9.18
CA VAL A 381 17.00 3.44 8.16
C VAL A 381 17.69 3.53 6.80
N ARG A 382 17.10 2.92 5.78
CA ARG A 382 17.49 3.11 4.38
C ARG A 382 16.37 3.69 3.55
N LEU A 383 16.71 4.35 2.46
CA LEU A 383 15.75 4.76 1.45
C LEU A 383 15.43 3.58 0.52
N GLY A 384 14.15 3.28 0.36
CA GLY A 384 13.62 2.24 -0.50
C GLY A 384 13.16 2.79 -1.84
N ARG A 385 13.37 2.00 -2.89
CA ARG A 385 12.80 2.22 -4.22
C ARG A 385 12.07 0.94 -4.64
N PRO A 386 11.06 1.03 -5.49
CA PRO A 386 10.37 -0.15 -5.96
C PRO A 386 11.30 -1.06 -6.76
N LEU A 387 11.04 -2.36 -6.68
CA LEU A 387 11.72 -3.37 -7.49
C LEU A 387 11.57 -3.03 -8.99
N ARG A 388 12.55 -3.44 -9.78
CA ARG A 388 12.49 -3.25 -11.24
C ARG A 388 11.45 -4.19 -11.84
N VAL A 389 10.52 -3.62 -12.58
CA VAL A 389 9.51 -4.34 -13.34
C VAL A 389 9.71 -4.07 -14.82
N GLN A 390 9.59 -5.11 -15.65
CA GLN A 390 9.78 -5.00 -17.09
C GLN A 390 8.76 -4.02 -17.72
N GLY A 391 9.22 -3.16 -18.61
CA GLY A 391 8.39 -2.18 -19.31
C GLY A 391 8.02 -0.94 -18.49
N LEU A 392 8.43 -0.86 -17.22
CA LEU A 392 8.15 0.33 -16.41
C LEU A 392 8.97 1.53 -16.93
N PRO A 393 8.33 2.67 -17.25
CA PRO A 393 9.06 3.86 -17.68
C PRO A 393 10.04 4.37 -16.63
N GLN A 394 11.17 4.92 -17.05
CA GLN A 394 12.21 5.47 -16.16
C GLN A 394 11.64 6.48 -15.14
N ALA A 395 10.67 7.29 -15.55
CA ALA A 395 10.00 8.26 -14.68
C ALA A 395 9.16 7.62 -13.54
N ALA A 396 8.83 6.33 -13.67
CA ALA A 396 8.03 5.57 -12.70
C ALA A 396 8.88 4.64 -11.79
N THR A 397 10.22 4.73 -11.83
CA THR A 397 11.12 3.88 -11.03
C THR A 397 11.48 4.48 -9.66
N GLY A 398 11.01 5.70 -9.35
CA GLY A 398 11.29 6.38 -8.09
C GLY A 398 10.41 5.88 -6.93
N ALA A 399 10.81 6.17 -5.70
CA ALA A 399 10.10 5.81 -4.48
C ALA A 399 8.62 6.22 -4.47
N ALA A 400 8.28 7.30 -5.16
CA ALA A 400 6.90 7.76 -5.32
C ALA A 400 5.97 6.76 -6.05
N PHE A 401 6.48 5.69 -6.63
CA PHE A 401 5.72 4.65 -7.33
C PHE A 401 5.73 3.30 -6.60
N SER A 402 6.27 3.23 -5.38
CA SER A 402 6.36 1.97 -4.63
C SER A 402 5.00 1.30 -4.46
N ALA A 403 3.94 2.03 -4.13
CA ALA A 403 2.58 1.48 -4.02
C ALA A 403 2.07 0.91 -5.36
N ALA A 404 2.22 1.66 -6.47
CA ALA A 404 1.77 1.20 -7.80
C ALA A 404 2.54 -0.03 -8.28
N VAL A 405 3.87 -0.06 -8.09
CA VAL A 405 4.69 -1.22 -8.46
C VAL A 405 4.38 -2.41 -7.56
N GLY A 406 4.25 -2.21 -6.25
CA GLY A 406 3.89 -3.27 -5.32
C GLY A 406 2.50 -3.85 -5.60
N LEU A 407 1.54 -3.01 -5.97
CA LEU A 407 0.22 -3.46 -6.38
C LEU A 407 0.28 -4.28 -7.69
N SER A 408 1.25 -3.98 -8.58
CA SER A 408 1.50 -4.79 -9.78
C SER A 408 2.04 -6.20 -9.41
N LEU A 409 2.95 -6.27 -8.42
CA LEU A 409 3.46 -7.53 -7.87
C LEU A 409 2.36 -8.32 -7.15
N PHE A 410 1.53 -7.64 -6.37
CA PHE A 410 0.34 -8.23 -5.73
C PHE A 410 -0.65 -8.79 -6.76
N ALA A 411 -0.87 -8.11 -7.88
CA ALA A 411 -1.72 -8.59 -8.96
C ALA A 411 -1.20 -9.91 -9.53
N ALA A 412 0.11 -9.99 -9.77
CA ALA A 412 0.76 -11.16 -10.36
C ALA A 412 0.86 -12.35 -9.40
N ASN A 413 1.22 -12.09 -8.15
CA ASN A 413 1.49 -13.10 -7.13
C ASN A 413 0.85 -12.69 -5.79
N PRO A 414 -0.48 -12.75 -5.67
CA PRO A 414 -1.15 -12.46 -4.42
C PRO A 414 -0.82 -13.55 -3.38
N GLN A 415 -0.63 -13.13 -2.14
CA GLN A 415 -0.64 -14.08 -1.03
C GLN A 415 -2.07 -14.60 -0.82
N ASP A 416 -2.18 -15.82 -0.30
CA ASP A 416 -3.48 -16.38 0.04
C ASP A 416 -4.11 -15.60 1.20
N GLU A 417 -5.36 -15.28 1.04
CA GLU A 417 -6.20 -14.63 2.03
C GLU A 417 -7.22 -15.64 2.57
N TRP A 418 -7.81 -15.37 3.70
CA TRP A 418 -8.81 -16.24 4.33
C TRP A 418 -9.92 -16.71 3.36
N TRP A 419 -10.38 -15.85 2.48
CA TRP A 419 -11.39 -16.17 1.47
C TRP A 419 -10.90 -17.01 0.27
N ASP A 420 -9.63 -17.31 0.21
CA ASP A 420 -9.05 -18.19 -0.82
C ASP A 420 -9.18 -19.67 -0.45
N PHE A 421 -9.47 -19.97 0.81
CA PHE A 421 -9.68 -21.31 1.33
C PHE A 421 -11.16 -21.70 1.39
N ASP A 422 -11.45 -23.00 1.34
CA ASP A 422 -12.82 -23.51 1.48
C ASP A 422 -13.20 -23.64 2.96
N ILE A 423 -13.85 -22.61 3.49
CA ILE A 423 -14.27 -22.53 4.89
C ILE A 423 -15.68 -23.10 5.07
N PRO A 424 -15.92 -24.03 6.04
CA PRO A 424 -17.24 -24.58 6.30
C PRO A 424 -18.29 -23.50 6.62
N ALA A 425 -19.41 -23.55 5.89
CA ALA A 425 -20.46 -22.51 5.95
C ALA A 425 -21.16 -22.35 7.32
N GLU A 426 -21.06 -23.36 8.18
CA GLU A 426 -21.76 -23.41 9.47
C GLU A 426 -21.14 -22.50 10.54
N LYS A 427 -19.89 -22.10 10.40
CA LYS A 427 -19.12 -21.32 11.38
C LYS A 427 -18.97 -19.82 11.06
N TYR A 428 -19.68 -19.29 10.07
CA TYR A 428 -19.65 -17.84 9.81
C TYR A 428 -20.41 -17.09 10.91
N PRO A 429 -19.78 -16.20 11.70
CA PRO A 429 -20.47 -15.40 12.70
C PRO A 429 -21.54 -14.51 12.03
N ALA A 430 -22.81 -14.70 12.46
CA ALA A 430 -24.00 -14.14 11.82
C ALA A 430 -24.28 -12.65 12.11
N ARG A 431 -23.36 -11.90 12.75
CA ARG A 431 -23.67 -10.53 13.22
C ARG A 431 -22.68 -9.49 12.74
N SER A 432 -23.22 -8.52 12.05
CA SER A 432 -22.84 -7.10 11.80
C SER A 432 -22.42 -6.64 10.39
N PHE A 433 -22.48 -7.47 9.36
CA PHE A 433 -22.08 -7.07 7.98
C PHE A 433 -23.21 -6.75 7.01
N LYS A 434 -24.44 -6.53 7.48
CA LYS A 434 -25.62 -6.40 6.59
C LYS A 434 -25.63 -5.15 5.68
N ARG A 435 -24.83 -4.11 5.95
CA ARG A 435 -24.90 -2.84 5.20
C ARG A 435 -23.93 -2.78 4.02
N ALA A 436 -22.66 -3.07 4.20
CA ALA A 436 -21.66 -3.05 3.13
C ALA A 436 -21.96 -4.08 2.04
N VAL A 437 -22.40 -5.26 2.46
CA VAL A 437 -22.78 -6.37 1.59
C VAL A 437 -24.07 -6.13 0.81
N ARG A 438 -25.02 -5.44 1.41
CA ARG A 438 -26.24 -5.05 0.70
C ARG A 438 -25.89 -4.11 -0.47
N TRP A 439 -24.94 -3.21 -0.22
CA TRP A 439 -24.43 -2.30 -1.24
C TRP A 439 -23.71 -3.05 -2.38
N PHE A 440 -22.82 -4.03 -2.06
CA PHE A 440 -22.19 -4.89 -3.06
C PHE A 440 -23.21 -5.68 -3.89
N LYS A 441 -24.24 -6.28 -3.25
CA LYS A 441 -25.31 -7.03 -3.95
C LYS A 441 -26.21 -6.17 -4.83
N GLU A 442 -26.47 -4.92 -4.45
CA GLU A 442 -27.35 -4.01 -5.20
C GLU A 442 -26.59 -3.28 -6.32
N ASN A 443 -25.26 -3.34 -6.34
CA ASN A 443 -24.42 -2.59 -7.27
C ASN A 443 -23.48 -3.46 -8.14
N TRP A 444 -23.58 -4.80 -7.99
CA TRP A 444 -22.91 -5.80 -8.85
C TRP A 444 -23.94 -6.77 -9.51
#